data_08d522bb3ab498310f8829437cda13d6
#
_entry.id   08d522bb3ab498310f8829437cda13d6
#
_cell.length_a   1.000
_cell.length_b   1.000
_cell.length_c   1.000
_cell.angle_alpha   90.00
_cell.angle_beta   90.00
_cell.angle_gamma   90.00
#
_symmetry.space_group_name_H-M   'P 1'
#
loop_
_entity.id
_entity.type
_entity.pdbx_description
1 polymer ?
#
loop_
_entity_poly.entity_id
_entity_poly.type
_entity_poly.pdbx_seq_one_letter_code
_entity_poly.pdbx_strand_id
1 'polypeptide(L)'
;MKQLQKKRFAALPAAVGAAALLLTMTGSADAAAGRGDNHRPSVAGMKILLSNDDSMQNAKPDGADGRGIYEVRRALCAAGADVVVMAPWQYMSGFGTAATGSGSLTVSQRTALPAGFEGDCATAPSKGVVYGVCKGDAPCGATTPSATPVDTVRLALRGGLAAKVGWKSGPDLVLTGINSGPNVASVSNDSGTLGAAIAAIDNGKPALALSGGFDPATFSVTPQTYRDFADFLPGFVAQLKDRRVLTDEYVVSVNYPNAVAGRKPGRPVWTEIGTETVVAITYAPKGDTFSIGQGDCKAPGTFCRPETKHNADWTLLNKGDITVTAATGDRTYKGSADNRLELFVRTGF
;
A
#
# COMPACT_ATOMS: atom_id res chain seq x y z
N MET A 1 36.09 -36.09 42.86
CA MET A 1 37.24 -35.55 43.62
C MET A 1 37.62 -34.22 43.05
N LYS A 2 37.83 -33.22 43.94
CA LYS A 2 38.22 -31.79 43.85
C LYS A 2 37.07 -30.89 43.44
N GLN A 3 36.32 -30.31 44.27
CA GLN A 3 36.37 -29.29 45.33
C GLN A 3 37.17 -28.04 44.99
N LEU A 4 36.52 -26.89 45.38
CA LEU A 4 37.03 -25.55 45.76
C LEU A 4 36.87 -24.48 44.68
N GLN A 5 36.49 -23.27 44.97
CA GLN A 5 36.31 -22.54 46.24
C GLN A 5 35.47 -21.28 46.01
N LYS A 6 34.63 -20.97 46.96
CA LYS A 6 33.93 -19.67 47.11
C LYS A 6 34.95 -18.62 47.63
N LYS A 7 34.96 -17.44 47.03
CA LYS A 7 35.50 -16.25 47.70
C LYS A 7 34.40 -15.23 47.89
N ARG A 8 34.04 -15.02 49.12
CA ARG A 8 33.27 -13.88 49.66
C ARG A 8 34.25 -12.71 49.77
N PHE A 9 33.82 -11.50 49.39
CA PHE A 9 34.39 -10.25 49.88
C PHE A 9 33.33 -9.43 50.53
N ALA A 10 33.67 -8.95 51.73
CA ALA A 10 32.84 -8.31 52.70
C ALA A 10 32.61 -6.81 52.36
N ALA A 11 31.49 -6.32 52.90
CA ALA A 11 31.11 -4.92 52.94
C ALA A 11 31.90 -4.15 53.99
N LEU A 12 32.15 -2.89 53.73
CA LEU A 12 32.46 -1.89 54.78
C LEU A 12 31.64 -0.61 54.48
N PRO A 13 31.03 0.01 55.49
CA PRO A 13 30.28 1.23 55.35
C PRO A 13 31.16 2.45 55.64
N ALA A 14 30.91 3.54 54.92
CA ALA A 14 31.39 4.87 55.34
C ALA A 14 30.22 5.85 55.33
N ALA A 15 29.84 6.25 56.54
CA ALA A 15 29.02 7.40 56.80
C ALA A 15 29.93 8.65 56.98
N VAL A 16 29.38 9.83 56.82
CA VAL A 16 29.77 11.20 57.19
C VAL A 16 29.49 12.10 56.00
N GLY A 17 28.78 13.20 56.02
CA GLY A 17 28.30 14.08 57.05
C GLY A 17 27.57 15.21 56.31
N ALA A 18 26.49 15.68 56.92
CA ALA A 18 25.71 16.81 56.44
C ALA A 18 26.48 18.13 56.61
N ALA A 19 26.44 18.96 55.58
CA ALA A 19 26.64 20.41 55.72
C ALA A 19 25.60 21.14 54.89
N ALA A 20 24.62 21.69 55.56
CA ALA A 20 23.63 22.59 54.98
C ALA A 20 24.28 23.96 54.73
N LEU A 21 24.30 24.38 53.46
CA LEU A 21 24.52 25.77 53.10
C LEU A 21 23.24 26.28 52.44
N LEU A 22 22.47 27.06 53.22
CA LEU A 22 21.38 27.88 52.71
C LEU A 22 22.00 29.07 51.94
N LEU A 23 21.95 29.05 50.66
CA LEU A 23 22.06 30.24 49.81
C LEU A 23 20.67 30.59 49.29
N THR A 24 20.09 31.64 49.85
CA THR A 24 18.92 32.30 49.28
C THR A 24 19.35 33.07 48.04
N MET A 25 19.09 32.51 46.87
CA MET A 25 19.09 33.26 45.60
C MET A 25 17.65 33.53 45.20
N THR A 26 17.20 34.76 45.40
CA THR A 26 16.06 35.34 44.72
C THR A 26 16.44 35.54 43.25
N GLY A 27 16.27 34.53 42.46
CA GLY A 27 16.38 34.58 41.01
C GLY A 27 14.97 34.59 40.43
N SER A 28 14.62 35.66 39.73
CA SER A 28 13.40 35.78 38.94
C SER A 28 13.29 34.57 38.02
N ALA A 29 12.27 33.73 38.26
CA ALA A 29 11.91 32.64 37.36
C ALA A 29 11.23 33.27 36.11
N ASP A 30 12.01 33.68 35.14
CA ASP A 30 11.50 33.76 33.79
C ASP A 30 11.15 32.33 33.35
N ALA A 31 9.88 32.01 33.53
CA ALA A 31 9.29 30.82 32.96
C ALA A 31 9.39 30.97 31.41
N ALA A 32 10.50 30.49 30.85
CA ALA A 32 10.53 30.14 29.47
C ALA A 32 9.47 29.03 29.26
N ALA A 33 8.24 29.47 29.00
CA ALA A 33 7.21 28.63 28.45
C ALA A 33 7.77 28.12 27.10
N GLY A 34 8.49 27.01 27.14
CA GLY A 34 8.78 26.22 25.96
C GLY A 34 7.44 25.88 25.36
N ARG A 35 7.04 26.63 24.33
CA ARG A 35 6.01 26.22 23.38
C ARG A 35 6.53 24.93 22.78
N GLY A 36 6.18 23.80 23.39
CA GLY A 36 6.18 22.55 22.72
C GLY A 36 5.24 22.74 21.52
N ASP A 37 5.80 22.98 20.37
CA ASP A 37 5.05 22.84 19.12
C ASP A 37 4.45 21.45 19.15
N ASN A 38 3.16 21.38 19.44
CA ASN A 38 2.34 20.17 19.26
C ASN A 38 2.23 19.90 17.75
N HIS A 39 3.37 19.61 17.12
CA HIS A 39 3.41 19.24 15.72
C HIS A 39 2.71 17.90 15.57
N ARG A 40 1.40 17.94 15.27
CA ARG A 40 0.67 16.74 14.90
C ARG A 40 1.03 16.38 13.47
N PRO A 41 1.50 15.14 13.22
CA PRO A 41 1.76 14.69 11.87
C PRO A 41 0.58 14.96 10.94
N SER A 42 0.84 15.48 9.74
CA SER A 42 -0.20 15.91 8.81
C SER A 42 0.18 15.61 7.36
N VAL A 43 -0.83 15.27 6.56
CA VAL A 43 -0.73 15.14 5.08
C VAL A 43 -1.08 16.43 4.36
N ALA A 44 -1.45 17.50 5.08
CA ALA A 44 -1.82 18.77 4.47
C ALA A 44 -0.74 19.30 3.53
N GLY A 45 -1.15 19.73 2.35
CA GLY A 45 -0.27 20.24 1.29
C GLY A 45 0.54 19.17 0.55
N MET A 46 0.49 17.89 0.93
CA MET A 46 1.13 16.82 0.14
C MET A 46 0.45 16.66 -1.21
N LYS A 47 1.25 16.55 -2.26
CA LYS A 47 0.80 16.18 -3.61
C LYS A 47 0.80 14.65 -3.72
N ILE A 48 -0.37 14.07 -3.89
CA ILE A 48 -0.53 12.62 -3.92
C ILE A 48 -1.11 12.18 -5.27
N LEU A 49 -0.35 11.34 -5.99
CA LEU A 49 -0.89 10.59 -7.11
C LEU A 49 -1.61 9.36 -6.60
N LEU A 50 -2.84 9.16 -7.04
CA LEU A 50 -3.64 7.98 -6.73
C LEU A 50 -3.94 7.20 -8.01
N SER A 51 -3.65 5.90 -8.02
CA SER A 51 -3.95 4.96 -9.10
C SER A 51 -4.58 3.68 -8.54
N ASN A 52 -5.16 2.83 -9.39
CA ASN A 52 -5.69 1.51 -9.00
C ASN A 52 -5.88 0.64 -10.24
N ASP A 53 -5.51 -0.63 -10.19
CA ASP A 53 -5.73 -1.62 -11.26
C ASP A 53 -7.22 -1.97 -11.46
N ASP A 54 -8.07 -1.82 -10.44
CA ASP A 54 -9.52 -1.84 -10.57
C ASP A 54 -10.10 -0.65 -11.34
N SER A 55 -9.25 0.20 -11.88
CA SER A 55 -9.55 1.43 -12.63
C SER A 55 -10.12 2.58 -11.81
N MET A 56 -10.47 3.68 -12.52
CA MET A 56 -11.18 4.82 -11.95
C MET A 56 -12.71 4.68 -12.05
N GLN A 57 -13.24 3.53 -12.44
CA GLN A 57 -14.67 3.25 -12.45
C GLN A 57 -15.14 2.85 -11.06
N ASN A 58 -16.30 3.38 -10.62
CA ASN A 58 -16.83 3.06 -9.29
C ASN A 58 -17.50 1.68 -9.22
N ALA A 59 -18.10 1.24 -10.31
CA ALA A 59 -18.71 -0.08 -10.42
C ALA A 59 -18.56 -0.60 -11.84
N LYS A 60 -18.45 -1.91 -12.01
CA LYS A 60 -18.21 -2.55 -13.28
C LYS A 60 -19.05 -3.79 -13.48
N PRO A 61 -19.39 -4.09 -14.76
CA PRO A 61 -20.08 -5.34 -15.11
C PRO A 61 -19.24 -6.58 -14.81
N ASP A 62 -17.92 -6.48 -14.78
CA ASP A 62 -16.97 -7.57 -14.52
C ASP A 62 -16.75 -7.86 -13.02
N GLY A 63 -17.45 -7.14 -12.15
CA GLY A 63 -17.43 -7.37 -10.70
C GLY A 63 -16.30 -6.71 -9.94
N ALA A 64 -15.31 -6.10 -10.62
CA ALA A 64 -14.29 -5.31 -9.93
C ALA A 64 -14.80 -3.89 -9.65
N ASP A 65 -14.53 -3.39 -8.47
CA ASP A 65 -15.03 -2.11 -7.99
C ASP A 65 -13.88 -1.11 -7.74
N GLY A 66 -13.79 -0.10 -8.60
CA GLY A 66 -12.86 1.03 -8.43
C GLY A 66 -13.21 2.00 -7.31
N ARG A 67 -14.21 1.71 -6.47
CA ARG A 67 -14.67 2.55 -5.36
C ARG A 67 -13.54 2.96 -4.42
N GLY A 68 -12.57 2.06 -4.21
CA GLY A 68 -11.44 2.31 -3.34
C GLY A 68 -10.69 3.61 -3.63
N ILE A 69 -10.55 3.97 -4.91
CA ILE A 69 -9.93 5.26 -5.32
C ILE A 69 -10.70 6.46 -4.75
N TYR A 70 -12.03 6.45 -4.84
CA TYR A 70 -12.85 7.57 -4.43
C TYR A 70 -12.89 7.75 -2.92
N GLU A 71 -12.93 6.66 -2.16
CA GLU A 71 -12.87 6.73 -0.70
C GLU A 71 -11.50 7.28 -0.23
N VAL A 72 -10.39 6.85 -0.85
CA VAL A 72 -9.04 7.40 -0.55
C VAL A 72 -8.95 8.87 -0.92
N ARG A 73 -9.43 9.26 -2.13
CA ARG A 73 -9.47 10.64 -2.59
C ARG A 73 -10.23 11.52 -1.60
N ARG A 74 -11.42 11.09 -1.16
CA ARG A 74 -12.25 11.76 -0.15
C ARG A 74 -11.47 11.98 1.14
N ALA A 75 -10.94 10.92 1.73
CA ALA A 75 -10.30 10.98 3.04
C ALA A 75 -9.03 11.85 3.05
N LEU A 76 -8.18 11.73 2.03
CA LEU A 76 -6.94 12.50 1.92
C LEU A 76 -7.20 13.98 1.64
N CYS A 77 -8.15 14.30 0.76
CA CYS A 77 -8.53 15.69 0.51
C CYS A 77 -9.16 16.34 1.75
N ALA A 78 -10.00 15.61 2.49
CA ALA A 78 -10.55 16.09 3.76
C ALA A 78 -9.44 16.38 4.80
N ALA A 79 -8.32 15.66 4.72
CA ALA A 79 -7.13 15.90 5.55
C ALA A 79 -6.18 16.97 4.98
N GLY A 80 -6.55 17.66 3.90
CA GLY A 80 -5.81 18.79 3.32
C GLY A 80 -4.75 18.42 2.30
N ALA A 81 -4.67 17.18 1.83
CA ALA A 81 -3.79 16.80 0.74
C ALA A 81 -4.31 17.29 -0.63
N ASP A 82 -3.41 17.49 -1.58
CA ASP A 82 -3.73 17.75 -2.99
C ASP A 82 -3.64 16.42 -3.76
N VAL A 83 -4.78 15.85 -4.11
CA VAL A 83 -4.88 14.50 -4.71
C VAL A 83 -5.24 14.59 -6.18
N VAL A 84 -4.46 13.94 -7.03
CA VAL A 84 -4.79 13.71 -8.44
C VAL A 84 -4.93 12.22 -8.69
N VAL A 85 -6.02 11.82 -9.31
CA VAL A 85 -6.22 10.44 -9.76
C VAL A 85 -5.77 10.31 -11.21
N MET A 86 -4.90 9.33 -11.47
CA MET A 86 -4.59 8.86 -12.81
C MET A 86 -4.50 7.35 -12.79
N ALA A 87 -5.50 6.67 -13.35
CA ALA A 87 -5.66 5.22 -13.25
C ALA A 87 -6.03 4.62 -14.63
N PRO A 88 -5.87 3.32 -14.85
CA PRO A 88 -6.40 2.64 -16.02
C PRO A 88 -7.85 3.01 -16.28
N TRP A 89 -8.22 3.18 -17.55
CA TRP A 89 -9.60 3.53 -17.91
C TRP A 89 -10.59 2.45 -17.54
N GLN A 90 -10.19 1.18 -17.71
CA GLN A 90 -10.98 0.01 -17.34
C GLN A 90 -10.17 -0.93 -16.46
N TYR A 91 -10.81 -1.98 -15.97
CA TYR A 91 -10.26 -3.01 -15.12
C TYR A 91 -9.02 -3.68 -15.73
N MET A 92 -7.93 -3.70 -14.96
CA MET A 92 -6.63 -4.23 -15.35
C MET A 92 -6.00 -5.02 -14.19
N SER A 93 -6.81 -5.66 -13.34
CA SER A 93 -6.31 -6.53 -12.28
C SER A 93 -5.71 -7.81 -12.87
N GLY A 94 -4.72 -8.39 -12.20
CA GLY A 94 -4.01 -9.56 -12.68
C GLY A 94 -2.88 -9.28 -13.68
N PHE A 95 -2.59 -8.00 -13.98
CA PHE A 95 -1.52 -7.63 -14.92
C PHE A 95 -0.14 -7.49 -14.26
N GLY A 96 -0.04 -7.61 -12.95
CA GLY A 96 1.24 -7.57 -12.24
C GLY A 96 2.08 -6.35 -12.60
N THR A 97 3.32 -6.59 -13.04
CA THR A 97 4.26 -5.55 -13.50
C THR A 97 4.26 -5.36 -15.01
N ALA A 98 3.23 -5.83 -15.74
CA ALA A 98 3.16 -5.73 -17.18
C ALA A 98 3.17 -4.28 -17.66
N ALA A 99 3.98 -4.01 -18.69
CA ALA A 99 4.11 -2.71 -19.33
C ALA A 99 4.02 -2.86 -20.85
N THR A 100 3.52 -1.81 -21.52
CA THR A 100 3.46 -1.74 -22.98
C THR A 100 4.79 -1.24 -23.53
N GLY A 101 5.33 -1.94 -24.52
CA GLY A 101 6.64 -1.61 -25.08
C GLY A 101 6.62 -0.51 -26.16
N SER A 102 5.45 -0.26 -26.80
CA SER A 102 5.32 0.69 -27.91
C SER A 102 3.86 1.13 -28.09
N GLY A 103 3.63 2.18 -28.90
CA GLY A 103 2.33 2.74 -29.21
C GLY A 103 2.08 4.06 -28.47
N SER A 104 0.81 4.45 -28.36
CA SER A 104 0.38 5.68 -27.73
C SER A 104 -0.57 5.42 -26.56
N LEU A 105 -0.59 6.37 -25.63
CA LEU A 105 -1.51 6.40 -24.48
C LEU A 105 -2.28 7.71 -24.50
N THR A 106 -3.59 7.62 -24.34
CA THR A 106 -4.48 8.80 -24.19
C THR A 106 -4.91 8.95 -22.74
N VAL A 107 -4.84 10.19 -22.24
CA VAL A 107 -5.31 10.58 -20.90
C VAL A 107 -6.61 11.34 -21.06
N SER A 108 -7.71 10.74 -20.65
CA SER A 108 -9.06 11.32 -20.69
C SER A 108 -9.52 11.69 -19.29
N GLN A 109 -10.02 12.92 -19.12
CA GLN A 109 -10.58 13.35 -17.85
C GLN A 109 -11.97 12.73 -17.64
N ARG A 110 -12.21 12.20 -16.45
CA ARG A 110 -13.55 11.81 -16.02
C ARG A 110 -14.22 13.02 -15.39
N THR A 111 -15.21 13.57 -16.08
CA THR A 111 -15.96 14.74 -15.63
C THR A 111 -17.14 14.39 -14.73
N ALA A 112 -17.81 13.26 -14.99
CA ALA A 112 -18.88 12.74 -14.14
C ALA A 112 -18.31 11.79 -13.10
N LEU A 113 -18.15 12.26 -11.87
CA LEU A 113 -17.71 11.44 -10.75
C LEU A 113 -18.87 10.59 -10.22
N PRO A 114 -18.59 9.47 -9.52
CA PRO A 114 -19.63 8.68 -8.88
C PRO A 114 -20.42 9.49 -7.85
N ALA A 115 -21.70 9.17 -7.70
CA ALA A 115 -22.59 9.84 -6.76
C ALA A 115 -22.06 9.81 -5.33
N GLY A 116 -22.04 10.96 -4.66
CA GLY A 116 -21.53 11.15 -3.32
C GLY A 116 -20.05 11.49 -3.22
N PHE A 117 -19.31 11.53 -4.37
CA PHE A 117 -17.88 11.91 -4.40
C PHE A 117 -17.60 13.18 -5.23
N GLU A 118 -18.64 13.83 -5.78
CA GLU A 118 -18.52 14.97 -6.70
C GLU A 118 -17.91 16.20 -6.03
N GLY A 119 -18.29 16.45 -4.77
CA GLY A 119 -17.84 17.60 -3.98
C GLY A 119 -16.49 17.44 -3.32
N ASP A 120 -15.92 16.22 -3.33
CA ASP A 120 -14.64 15.97 -2.69
C ASP A 120 -13.51 16.75 -3.37
N CYS A 121 -12.53 17.17 -2.60
CA CYS A 121 -11.35 17.91 -3.07
C CYS A 121 -11.64 19.30 -3.68
N ALA A 122 -12.83 19.86 -3.53
CA ALA A 122 -13.18 21.16 -4.13
C ALA A 122 -12.23 22.31 -3.74
N THR A 123 -11.64 22.24 -2.55
CA THR A 123 -10.68 23.23 -2.03
C THR A 123 -9.22 22.92 -2.34
N ALA A 124 -8.91 21.72 -2.83
CA ALA A 124 -7.54 21.34 -3.20
C ALA A 124 -7.10 22.09 -4.49
N PRO A 125 -5.81 22.44 -4.64
CA PRO A 125 -5.31 23.14 -5.83
C PRO A 125 -5.63 22.42 -7.14
N SER A 126 -5.52 21.09 -7.20
CA SER A 126 -5.86 20.26 -8.37
C SER A 126 -7.36 19.97 -8.49
N LYS A 127 -8.16 20.38 -7.48
CA LYS A 127 -9.59 20.02 -7.36
C LYS A 127 -9.84 18.51 -7.40
N GLY A 128 -8.83 17.71 -7.08
CA GLY A 128 -8.90 16.26 -7.07
C GLY A 128 -9.33 15.66 -8.40
N VAL A 129 -8.83 16.21 -9.50
CA VAL A 129 -9.19 15.79 -10.86
C VAL A 129 -8.90 14.30 -11.07
N VAL A 130 -9.79 13.66 -11.83
CA VAL A 130 -9.72 12.21 -12.12
C VAL A 130 -9.48 12.01 -13.62
N TYR A 131 -8.41 11.30 -13.94
CA TYR A 131 -8.05 10.89 -15.29
C TYR A 131 -8.05 9.38 -15.42
N GLY A 132 -8.60 8.88 -16.53
CA GLY A 132 -8.40 7.52 -16.97
C GLY A 132 -7.41 7.48 -18.12
N VAL A 133 -6.62 6.39 -18.20
CA VAL A 133 -5.61 6.18 -19.24
C VAL A 133 -5.97 4.96 -20.07
N CYS A 134 -5.97 5.11 -21.38
CA CYS A 134 -6.24 4.04 -22.36
C CYS A 134 -5.17 3.99 -23.45
N LYS A 135 -5.15 2.90 -24.21
CA LYS A 135 -4.24 2.71 -25.35
C LYS A 135 -4.82 3.33 -26.61
N GLY A 136 -3.94 3.86 -27.46
CA GLY A 136 -4.27 4.49 -28.73
C GLY A 136 -4.41 6.00 -28.63
N ASP A 137 -4.80 6.63 -29.74
CA ASP A 137 -4.83 8.08 -29.93
C ASP A 137 -6.21 8.69 -29.77
N ALA A 138 -7.25 7.84 -29.67
CA ALA A 138 -8.63 8.29 -29.49
C ALA A 138 -8.96 8.52 -27.98
N PRO A 139 -9.94 9.37 -27.67
CA PRO A 139 -10.45 9.49 -26.30
C PRO A 139 -10.89 8.14 -25.74
N CYS A 140 -10.69 7.94 -24.43
CA CYS A 140 -11.06 6.71 -23.76
C CYS A 140 -12.58 6.52 -23.75
N GLY A 141 -13.05 5.34 -24.16
CA GLY A 141 -14.44 4.95 -24.20
C GLY A 141 -14.66 3.52 -23.73
N ALA A 142 -15.91 3.05 -23.78
CA ALA A 142 -16.29 1.74 -23.25
C ALA A 142 -15.55 0.55 -23.93
N THR A 143 -15.16 0.69 -25.19
CA THR A 143 -14.48 -0.34 -25.97
C THR A 143 -13.00 -0.08 -26.18
N THR A 144 -12.46 1.04 -25.67
CA THR A 144 -11.04 1.38 -25.83
C THR A 144 -10.19 0.50 -24.91
N PRO A 145 -9.14 -0.16 -25.41
CA PRO A 145 -8.23 -0.92 -24.57
C PRO A 145 -7.60 -0.04 -23.48
N SER A 146 -7.58 -0.52 -22.27
CA SER A 146 -7.01 0.22 -21.14
C SER A 146 -5.48 0.19 -21.15
N ALA A 147 -4.84 1.23 -20.62
CA ALA A 147 -3.44 1.16 -20.23
C ALA A 147 -3.25 0.21 -19.04
N THR A 148 -2.06 -0.38 -18.91
CA THR A 148 -1.76 -1.15 -17.70
C THR A 148 -1.57 -0.24 -16.49
N PRO A 149 -1.68 -0.76 -15.26
CA PRO A 149 -1.40 0.02 -14.05
C PRO A 149 0.01 0.60 -14.04
N VAL A 150 1.00 -0.18 -14.50
CA VAL A 150 2.41 0.24 -14.62
C VAL A 150 2.57 1.37 -15.64
N ASP A 151 1.98 1.22 -16.84
CA ASP A 151 2.03 2.27 -17.87
C ASP A 151 1.42 3.56 -17.38
N THR A 152 0.31 3.46 -16.66
CA THR A 152 -0.42 4.61 -16.12
C THR A 152 0.44 5.41 -15.13
N VAL A 153 1.08 4.72 -14.17
CA VAL A 153 1.95 5.38 -13.20
C VAL A 153 3.20 5.94 -13.86
N ARG A 154 3.84 5.19 -14.77
CA ARG A 154 5.00 5.69 -15.53
C ARG A 154 4.67 6.92 -16.36
N LEU A 155 3.55 6.92 -17.06
CA LEU A 155 3.08 8.08 -17.83
C LEU A 155 2.84 9.27 -16.90
N ALA A 156 2.16 9.06 -15.76
CA ALA A 156 1.89 10.10 -14.79
C ALA A 156 3.19 10.77 -14.32
N LEU A 157 4.19 9.98 -13.92
CA LEU A 157 5.45 10.45 -13.36
C LEU A 157 6.40 11.06 -14.40
N ARG A 158 6.38 10.57 -15.64
CA ARG A 158 7.30 10.99 -16.70
C ARG A 158 6.77 12.10 -17.59
N GLY A 159 5.77 12.85 -17.15
CA GLY A 159 5.28 14.04 -17.85
C GLY A 159 3.77 14.25 -17.78
N GLY A 160 2.98 13.20 -17.56
CA GLY A 160 1.52 13.29 -17.51
C GLY A 160 1.01 14.27 -16.48
N LEU A 161 1.52 14.22 -15.24
CA LEU A 161 1.14 15.15 -14.17
C LEU A 161 1.63 16.57 -14.45
N ALA A 162 2.83 16.73 -15.01
CA ALA A 162 3.33 18.06 -15.41
C ALA A 162 2.43 18.70 -16.48
N ALA A 163 2.02 17.91 -17.49
CA ALA A 163 1.19 18.39 -18.59
C ALA A 163 -0.27 18.64 -18.19
N LYS A 164 -0.85 17.80 -17.30
CA LYS A 164 -2.28 17.84 -16.97
C LYS A 164 -2.63 18.75 -15.80
N VAL A 165 -1.75 18.83 -14.77
CA VAL A 165 -1.99 19.57 -13.53
C VAL A 165 -0.82 20.46 -13.10
N GLY A 166 0.22 20.60 -13.93
CA GLY A 166 1.35 21.48 -13.65
C GLY A 166 2.31 20.97 -12.57
N TRP A 167 2.24 19.70 -12.17
CA TRP A 167 3.15 19.14 -11.16
C TRP A 167 4.51 18.75 -11.77
N LYS A 168 5.33 19.77 -12.05
CA LYS A 168 6.64 19.58 -12.70
C LYS A 168 7.61 18.69 -11.91
N SER A 169 7.57 18.74 -10.59
CA SER A 169 8.38 17.87 -9.70
C SER A 169 7.71 16.52 -9.39
N GLY A 170 6.54 16.27 -9.98
CA GLY A 170 5.73 15.10 -9.67
C GLY A 170 5.06 15.16 -8.29
N PRO A 171 4.51 14.04 -7.82
CA PRO A 171 3.91 13.92 -6.50
C PRO A 171 4.98 13.72 -5.41
N ASP A 172 4.59 13.97 -4.16
CA ASP A 172 5.37 13.62 -2.97
C ASP A 172 5.22 12.14 -2.62
N LEU A 173 4.08 11.55 -3.01
CA LEU A 173 3.72 10.16 -2.70
C LEU A 173 2.83 9.59 -3.82
N VAL A 174 3.01 8.33 -4.13
CA VAL A 174 2.11 7.54 -4.98
C VAL A 174 1.35 6.54 -4.13
N LEU A 175 0.04 6.53 -4.23
CA LEU A 175 -0.82 5.51 -3.65
C LEU A 175 -1.47 4.70 -4.76
N THR A 176 -1.45 3.38 -4.64
CA THR A 176 -2.13 2.49 -5.56
C THR A 176 -3.18 1.67 -4.81
N GLY A 177 -4.42 1.69 -5.27
CA GLY A 177 -5.57 1.06 -4.60
C GLY A 177 -6.60 2.10 -4.11
N ILE A 178 -7.52 1.72 -3.21
CA ILE A 178 -7.62 0.42 -2.51
C ILE A 178 -8.10 -0.64 -3.50
N ASN A 179 -7.31 -1.70 -3.65
CA ASN A 179 -7.65 -2.84 -4.49
C ASN A 179 -8.87 -3.58 -3.95
N SER A 180 -9.72 -4.06 -4.88
CA SER A 180 -10.87 -4.90 -4.58
C SER A 180 -10.46 -6.34 -4.28
N GLY A 181 -9.73 -6.52 -3.19
CA GLY A 181 -9.22 -7.79 -2.72
C GLY A 181 -7.81 -7.69 -2.13
N PRO A 182 -7.42 -8.60 -1.23
CA PRO A 182 -6.11 -8.56 -0.61
C PRO A 182 -5.02 -9.01 -1.58
N ASN A 183 -3.91 -8.29 -1.60
CA ASN A 183 -2.70 -8.66 -2.32
C ASN A 183 -1.69 -9.25 -1.33
N VAL A 184 -1.81 -10.52 -1.08
CA VAL A 184 -1.06 -11.28 -0.06
C VAL A 184 -0.50 -12.57 -0.63
N ALA A 185 0.52 -13.12 0.00
CA ALA A 185 1.15 -14.36 -0.40
C ALA A 185 1.45 -14.39 -1.92
N SER A 186 1.22 -15.51 -2.61
CA SER A 186 1.49 -15.63 -4.04
C SER A 186 0.66 -14.69 -4.93
N VAL A 187 -0.49 -14.20 -4.47
CA VAL A 187 -1.34 -13.25 -5.20
C VAL A 187 -0.61 -11.93 -5.46
N SER A 188 0.33 -11.56 -4.59
CA SER A 188 1.18 -10.37 -4.76
C SER A 188 1.97 -10.36 -6.07
N ASN A 189 2.26 -11.53 -6.66
CA ASN A 189 2.99 -11.63 -7.94
C ASN A 189 2.17 -11.16 -9.14
N ASP A 190 0.85 -11.32 -9.08
CA ASP A 190 -0.07 -10.97 -10.16
C ASP A 190 -0.75 -9.62 -9.92
N SER A 191 -0.46 -8.98 -8.79
CA SER A 191 -1.08 -7.71 -8.38
C SER A 191 -0.67 -6.55 -9.26
N GLY A 192 -1.62 -5.98 -10.00
CA GLY A 192 -1.43 -4.71 -10.70
C GLY A 192 -1.29 -3.53 -9.74
N THR A 193 -1.91 -3.60 -8.57
CA THR A 193 -1.77 -2.62 -7.48
C THR A 193 -0.31 -2.55 -6.99
N LEU A 194 0.29 -3.71 -6.65
CA LEU A 194 1.69 -3.76 -6.23
C LEU A 194 2.63 -3.42 -7.37
N GLY A 195 2.35 -3.91 -8.59
CA GLY A 195 3.14 -3.61 -9.79
C GLY A 195 3.19 -2.11 -10.11
N ALA A 196 2.07 -1.40 -9.99
CA ALA A 196 2.01 0.06 -10.16
C ALA A 196 2.81 0.82 -9.08
N ALA A 197 2.76 0.35 -7.83
CA ALA A 197 3.55 0.93 -6.74
C ALA A 197 5.07 0.67 -6.94
N ILE A 198 5.46 -0.52 -7.41
CA ILE A 198 6.85 -0.82 -7.81
C ILE A 198 7.29 0.12 -8.93
N ALA A 199 6.44 0.36 -9.94
CA ALA A 199 6.75 1.31 -11.00
C ALA A 199 6.95 2.74 -10.47
N ALA A 200 6.32 3.12 -9.36
CA ALA A 200 6.54 4.43 -8.72
C ALA A 200 7.93 4.52 -8.07
N ILE A 201 8.34 3.51 -7.29
CA ILE A 201 9.68 3.51 -6.67
C ILE A 201 10.78 3.42 -7.72
N ASP A 202 10.60 2.65 -8.80
CA ASP A 202 11.50 2.62 -9.96
C ASP A 202 11.66 3.99 -10.66
N ASN A 203 10.75 4.92 -10.41
CA ASN A 203 10.79 6.30 -10.90
C ASN A 203 11.12 7.32 -9.79
N GLY A 204 11.72 6.88 -8.69
CA GLY A 204 12.23 7.74 -7.62
C GLY A 204 11.12 8.37 -6.78
N LYS A 205 9.96 7.71 -6.63
CA LYS A 205 8.85 8.22 -5.82
C LYS A 205 8.45 7.22 -4.75
N PRO A 206 8.34 7.65 -3.48
CA PRO A 206 7.77 6.83 -2.43
C PRO A 206 6.38 6.30 -2.82
N ALA A 207 6.08 5.05 -2.46
CA ALA A 207 4.80 4.47 -2.84
C ALA A 207 4.20 3.56 -1.75
N LEU A 208 2.87 3.56 -1.65
CA LEU A 208 2.10 2.58 -0.90
C LEU A 208 1.18 1.81 -1.85
N ALA A 209 1.10 0.48 -1.65
CA ALA A 209 0.11 -0.39 -2.26
C ALA A 209 -0.96 -0.75 -1.22
N LEU A 210 -2.23 -0.48 -1.53
CA LEU A 210 -3.35 -0.54 -0.61
C LEU A 210 -4.34 -1.61 -1.09
N SER A 211 -4.71 -2.56 -0.22
CA SER A 211 -5.59 -3.67 -0.59
C SER A 211 -6.60 -3.99 0.51
N GLY A 212 -7.87 -4.14 0.15
CA GLY A 212 -8.95 -4.45 1.09
C GLY A 212 -9.16 -5.95 1.25
N GLY A 213 -9.40 -6.40 2.48
CA GLY A 213 -9.77 -7.77 2.78
C GLY A 213 -11.18 -8.10 2.30
N PHE A 214 -11.39 -9.32 1.82
CA PHE A 214 -12.69 -9.83 1.40
C PHE A 214 -13.63 -10.10 2.57
N ASP A 215 -14.90 -9.83 2.36
CA ASP A 215 -15.97 -10.47 3.11
C ASP A 215 -16.00 -11.97 2.72
N PRO A 216 -15.83 -12.89 3.69
CA PRO A 216 -15.79 -14.32 3.39
C PRO A 216 -17.07 -14.89 2.76
N ALA A 217 -18.21 -14.22 2.96
CA ALA A 217 -19.50 -14.67 2.43
C ALA A 217 -19.71 -14.28 0.96
N THR A 218 -19.14 -13.15 0.54
CA THR A 218 -19.38 -12.58 -0.80
C THR A 218 -18.14 -12.55 -1.69
N PHE A 219 -16.95 -12.84 -1.13
CA PHE A 219 -15.66 -12.70 -1.79
C PHE A 219 -15.46 -11.32 -2.43
N SER A 220 -15.99 -10.28 -1.80
CA SER A 220 -15.88 -8.89 -2.24
C SER A 220 -15.47 -7.98 -1.10
N VAL A 221 -14.83 -6.87 -1.42
CA VAL A 221 -14.53 -5.81 -0.45
C VAL A 221 -15.78 -4.98 -0.22
N THR A 222 -16.22 -4.90 1.03
CA THR A 222 -17.46 -4.16 1.36
C THR A 222 -17.23 -2.64 1.28
N PRO A 223 -18.29 -1.84 1.01
CA PRO A 223 -18.20 -0.39 1.08
C PRO A 223 -17.68 0.12 2.43
N GLN A 224 -17.99 -0.58 3.52
CA GLN A 224 -17.50 -0.24 4.84
C GLN A 224 -16.00 -0.47 4.98
N THR A 225 -15.48 -1.59 4.45
CA THR A 225 -14.03 -1.87 4.43
C THR A 225 -13.26 -0.79 3.68
N TYR A 226 -13.73 -0.36 2.50
CA TYR A 226 -13.12 0.75 1.77
C TYR A 226 -13.10 2.04 2.58
N ARG A 227 -14.21 2.35 3.26
CA ARG A 227 -14.35 3.59 4.06
C ARG A 227 -13.43 3.58 5.26
N ASP A 228 -13.45 2.50 6.05
CA ASP A 228 -12.63 2.38 7.26
C ASP A 228 -11.14 2.42 6.93
N PHE A 229 -10.76 1.76 5.83
CA PHE A 229 -9.38 1.80 5.37
C PHE A 229 -8.98 3.20 4.89
N ALA A 230 -9.82 3.86 4.11
CA ALA A 230 -9.55 5.22 3.64
C ALA A 230 -9.44 6.22 4.80
N ASP A 231 -10.28 6.10 5.83
CA ASP A 231 -10.26 6.97 7.01
C ASP A 231 -9.01 6.72 7.89
N PHE A 232 -8.44 5.53 7.85
CA PHE A 232 -7.16 5.20 8.51
C PHE A 232 -5.96 5.88 7.83
N LEU A 233 -5.98 6.06 6.50
CA LEU A 233 -4.81 6.46 5.71
C LEU A 233 -4.21 7.83 6.06
N PRO A 234 -4.98 8.92 6.26
CA PRO A 234 -4.37 10.22 6.53
C PRO A 234 -3.45 10.21 7.75
N GLY A 235 -3.88 9.58 8.84
CA GLY A 235 -3.08 9.45 10.06
C GLY A 235 -1.87 8.55 9.86
N PHE A 236 -2.03 7.44 9.14
CA PHE A 236 -0.95 6.50 8.86
C PHE A 236 0.13 7.12 7.97
N VAL A 237 -0.25 7.74 6.85
CA VAL A 237 0.67 8.41 5.93
C VAL A 237 1.39 9.57 6.62
N ALA A 238 0.68 10.37 7.42
CA ALA A 238 1.26 11.47 8.18
C ALA A 238 2.36 10.98 9.14
N GLN A 239 2.15 9.84 9.81
CA GLN A 239 3.16 9.25 10.69
C GLN A 239 4.35 8.68 9.91
N LEU A 240 4.12 8.02 8.76
CA LEU A 240 5.21 7.54 7.91
C LEU A 240 6.10 8.71 7.42
N LYS A 241 5.48 9.81 7.01
CA LYS A 241 6.18 11.05 6.61
C LYS A 241 7.00 11.63 7.76
N ASP A 242 6.38 11.81 8.92
CA ASP A 242 7.01 12.39 10.10
C ASP A 242 8.23 11.58 10.56
N ARG A 243 8.11 10.27 10.52
CA ARG A 243 9.18 9.32 10.86
C ARG A 243 10.21 9.11 9.74
N ARG A 244 10.05 9.78 8.58
CA ARG A 244 10.93 9.70 7.42
C ARG A 244 11.13 8.28 6.89
N VAL A 245 10.07 7.46 6.92
CA VAL A 245 10.08 6.09 6.39
C VAL A 245 9.43 5.98 5.01
N LEU A 246 8.99 7.10 4.43
CA LEU A 246 8.59 7.17 3.02
C LEU A 246 9.84 7.31 2.17
N THR A 247 10.16 6.28 1.40
CA THR A 247 11.36 6.19 0.55
C THR A 247 10.99 5.55 -0.79
N ASP A 248 11.85 5.67 -1.77
CA ASP A 248 11.79 4.96 -3.05
C ASP A 248 12.59 3.65 -3.08
N GLU A 249 13.11 3.20 -1.93
CA GLU A 249 13.80 1.93 -1.81
C GLU A 249 12.84 0.74 -1.76
N TYR A 250 11.62 0.95 -1.26
CA TYR A 250 10.59 -0.08 -1.13
C TYR A 250 9.19 0.50 -1.20
N VAL A 251 8.25 -0.34 -1.58
CA VAL A 251 6.81 -0.08 -1.48
C VAL A 251 6.33 -0.47 -0.09
N VAL A 252 5.57 0.39 0.56
CA VAL A 252 4.82 0.00 1.77
C VAL A 252 3.52 -0.67 1.32
N SER A 253 3.47 -2.00 1.37
CA SER A 253 2.26 -2.78 1.07
C SER A 253 1.39 -2.91 2.31
N VAL A 254 0.13 -2.48 2.21
CA VAL A 254 -0.84 -2.49 3.32
C VAL A 254 -2.07 -3.29 2.91
N ASN A 255 -2.36 -4.35 3.64
CA ASN A 255 -3.64 -5.06 3.52
C ASN A 255 -4.49 -4.79 4.77
N TYR A 256 -5.69 -4.26 4.56
CA TYR A 256 -6.63 -3.90 5.61
C TYR A 256 -7.71 -4.98 5.73
N PRO A 257 -7.98 -5.51 6.93
CA PRO A 257 -8.92 -6.61 7.09
C PRO A 257 -10.36 -6.20 6.75
N ASN A 258 -11.20 -7.19 6.42
CA ASN A 258 -12.62 -6.95 6.20
C ASN A 258 -13.26 -6.29 7.42
N ALA A 259 -14.05 -5.24 7.19
CA ALA A 259 -14.82 -4.58 8.23
C ALA A 259 -15.96 -5.48 8.71
N VAL A 260 -15.93 -5.81 9.98
CA VAL A 260 -16.98 -6.61 10.64
C VAL A 260 -17.69 -5.72 11.66
N ALA A 261 -19.02 -5.71 11.60
CA ALA A 261 -19.83 -4.89 12.51
C ALA A 261 -19.47 -5.16 13.98
N GLY A 262 -19.24 -4.10 14.75
CA GLY A 262 -18.88 -4.18 16.16
C GLY A 262 -17.43 -4.61 16.45
N ARG A 263 -16.62 -4.92 15.44
CA ARG A 263 -15.21 -5.27 15.61
C ARG A 263 -14.31 -4.21 14.98
N LYS A 264 -13.39 -3.66 15.76
CA LYS A 264 -12.32 -2.81 15.21
C LYS A 264 -11.23 -3.71 14.59
N PRO A 265 -10.56 -3.27 13.53
CA PRO A 265 -9.39 -3.95 13.01
C PRO A 265 -8.29 -4.00 14.08
N GLY A 266 -7.39 -4.96 13.98
CA GLY A 266 -6.17 -4.97 14.75
C GLY A 266 -5.29 -3.76 14.41
N ARG A 267 -4.28 -3.52 15.23
CA ARG A 267 -3.28 -2.48 14.94
C ARG A 267 -2.42 -2.90 13.72
N PRO A 268 -1.75 -1.94 13.06
CA PRO A 268 -0.74 -2.28 12.06
C PRO A 268 0.35 -3.18 12.63
N VAL A 269 0.62 -4.29 11.95
CA VAL A 269 1.63 -5.28 12.30
C VAL A 269 2.60 -5.47 11.14
N TRP A 270 3.88 -5.61 11.46
CA TRP A 270 4.90 -5.93 10.48
C TRP A 270 4.75 -7.39 10.03
N THR A 271 4.80 -7.61 8.70
CA THR A 271 4.64 -8.93 8.09
C THR A 271 5.66 -9.16 6.99
N GLU A 272 5.76 -10.41 6.56
CA GLU A 272 6.39 -10.83 5.32
C GLU A 272 5.31 -11.19 4.30
N ILE A 273 5.61 -11.01 3.01
CA ILE A 273 4.75 -11.58 1.97
C ILE A 273 4.81 -13.10 2.09
N GLY A 274 3.67 -13.74 2.24
CA GLY A 274 3.55 -15.18 2.25
C GLY A 274 4.01 -15.81 0.93
N THR A 275 4.25 -17.11 0.92
CA THR A 275 4.76 -17.81 -0.27
C THR A 275 3.76 -18.78 -0.88
N GLU A 276 2.68 -19.06 -0.17
CA GLU A 276 1.77 -20.13 -0.56
C GLU A 276 0.63 -19.62 -1.45
N THR A 277 0.00 -20.54 -2.17
CA THR A 277 -1.16 -20.26 -3.02
C THR A 277 -2.42 -20.27 -2.17
N VAL A 278 -2.86 -19.07 -1.75
CA VAL A 278 -3.95 -18.89 -0.78
C VAL A 278 -5.29 -18.53 -1.42
N VAL A 279 -5.30 -18.30 -2.74
CA VAL A 279 -6.51 -18.09 -3.56
C VAL A 279 -6.48 -19.08 -4.72
N ALA A 280 -7.57 -19.82 -4.90
CA ALA A 280 -7.71 -20.76 -6.01
C ALA A 280 -8.06 -19.99 -7.29
N ILE A 281 -7.24 -20.14 -8.34
CA ILE A 281 -7.64 -19.80 -9.70
C ILE A 281 -8.00 -21.10 -10.41
N THR A 282 -9.19 -21.16 -10.97
CA THR A 282 -9.72 -22.35 -11.65
C THR A 282 -9.95 -22.06 -13.13
N TYR A 283 -9.79 -23.11 -13.93
CA TYR A 283 -10.04 -23.08 -15.37
C TYR A 283 -11.04 -24.20 -15.69
N ALA A 284 -12.31 -23.85 -15.90
CA ALA A 284 -13.36 -24.82 -16.23
C ALA A 284 -13.55 -24.89 -17.75
N PRO A 285 -13.36 -26.08 -18.38
CA PRO A 285 -13.49 -26.24 -19.82
C PRO A 285 -14.94 -26.03 -20.29
N LYS A 286 -15.11 -25.35 -21.44
CA LYS A 286 -16.36 -25.13 -22.13
C LYS A 286 -16.11 -25.21 -23.64
N GLY A 287 -16.11 -26.43 -24.19
CA GLY A 287 -15.62 -26.69 -25.56
C GLY A 287 -14.14 -26.33 -25.69
N ASP A 288 -13.79 -25.51 -26.67
CA ASP A 288 -12.42 -25.01 -26.89
C ASP A 288 -12.07 -23.78 -26.03
N THR A 289 -12.98 -23.33 -25.17
CA THR A 289 -12.77 -22.22 -24.25
C THR A 289 -12.67 -22.70 -22.80
N PHE A 290 -12.08 -21.86 -21.95
CA PHE A 290 -12.02 -22.10 -20.50
C PHE A 290 -12.55 -20.89 -19.74
N SER A 291 -13.50 -21.13 -18.86
CA SER A 291 -13.94 -20.10 -17.93
C SER A 291 -12.92 -19.97 -16.81
N ILE A 292 -12.46 -18.74 -16.55
CA ILE A 292 -11.57 -18.45 -15.42
C ILE A 292 -12.44 -18.10 -14.21
N GLY A 293 -12.15 -18.73 -13.08
CA GLY A 293 -12.82 -18.46 -11.81
C GLY A 293 -11.81 -18.27 -10.67
N GLN A 294 -12.23 -17.53 -9.67
CA GLN A 294 -11.56 -17.51 -8.37
C GLN A 294 -12.46 -18.21 -7.35
N GLY A 295 -11.88 -18.97 -6.46
CA GLY A 295 -12.64 -19.75 -5.51
C GLY A 295 -11.95 -19.99 -4.18
N ASP A 296 -12.69 -20.58 -3.28
CA ASP A 296 -12.19 -21.04 -1.99
C ASP A 296 -11.19 -22.20 -2.20
N CYS A 297 -10.06 -22.08 -1.59
CA CYS A 297 -9.04 -23.13 -1.53
C CYS A 297 -9.51 -24.45 -0.91
N LYS A 298 -10.67 -24.45 -0.25
CA LYS A 298 -11.32 -25.66 0.29
C LYS A 298 -12.14 -26.43 -0.75
N ALA A 299 -12.40 -25.82 -1.92
CA ALA A 299 -13.16 -26.49 -2.96
C ALA A 299 -12.37 -27.67 -3.57
N PRO A 300 -13.02 -28.80 -3.86
CA PRO A 300 -12.35 -29.96 -4.49
C PRO A 300 -11.71 -29.56 -5.84
N GLY A 301 -10.50 -30.07 -6.09
CA GLY A 301 -9.79 -29.83 -7.35
C GLY A 301 -9.07 -28.47 -7.45
N THR A 302 -9.06 -27.68 -6.39
CA THR A 302 -8.29 -26.44 -6.34
C THR A 302 -6.83 -26.71 -5.98
N PHE A 303 -5.92 -26.00 -6.65
CA PHE A 303 -4.49 -26.05 -6.32
C PHE A 303 -4.18 -24.94 -5.34
N CYS A 304 -4.31 -25.24 -4.06
CA CYS A 304 -3.95 -24.33 -2.98
C CYS A 304 -2.99 -25.00 -1.99
N ARG A 305 -2.18 -24.18 -1.37
CA ARG A 305 -1.32 -24.57 -0.26
C ARG A 305 -1.60 -23.67 0.92
N PRO A 306 -1.85 -24.20 2.12
CA PRO A 306 -2.04 -23.39 3.31
C PRO A 306 -0.74 -22.66 3.67
N GLU A 307 -0.84 -21.35 3.91
CA GLU A 307 0.29 -20.57 4.42
C GLU A 307 0.62 -21.03 5.85
N THR A 308 1.86 -21.40 6.06
CA THR A 308 2.34 -21.93 7.36
C THR A 308 3.17 -20.95 8.16
N LYS A 309 3.67 -19.88 7.52
CA LYS A 309 4.43 -18.84 8.22
C LYS A 309 3.52 -18.03 9.13
N HIS A 310 3.87 -17.97 10.40
CA HIS A 310 3.07 -17.28 11.43
C HIS A 310 3.06 -15.76 11.27
N ASN A 311 4.09 -15.16 10.65
CA ASN A 311 4.25 -13.73 10.37
C ASN A 311 3.93 -13.35 8.92
N ALA A 312 3.36 -14.28 8.11
CA ALA A 312 2.92 -13.95 6.77
C ALA A 312 1.72 -13.00 6.78
N ASP A 313 1.67 -12.14 5.78
CA ASP A 313 0.59 -11.18 5.55
C ASP A 313 -0.79 -11.85 5.52
N TRP A 314 -0.95 -12.95 4.78
CA TRP A 314 -2.19 -13.73 4.77
C TRP A 314 -2.59 -14.25 6.14
N THR A 315 -1.63 -14.77 6.90
CA THR A 315 -1.89 -15.36 8.23
C THR A 315 -2.41 -14.32 9.21
N LEU A 316 -1.83 -13.12 9.23
CA LEU A 316 -2.20 -12.06 10.16
C LEU A 316 -3.42 -11.27 9.70
N LEU A 317 -3.59 -11.08 8.38
CA LEU A 317 -4.81 -10.48 7.83
C LEU A 317 -6.06 -11.28 8.22
N ASN A 318 -6.00 -12.62 8.14
CA ASN A 318 -7.10 -13.51 8.54
C ASN A 318 -7.39 -13.48 10.06
N LYS A 319 -6.44 -13.03 10.88
CA LYS A 319 -6.68 -12.77 12.30
C LYS A 319 -7.36 -11.42 12.55
N GLY A 320 -7.47 -10.59 11.51
CA GLY A 320 -8.07 -9.26 11.56
C GLY A 320 -7.08 -8.15 11.82
N ASP A 321 -5.78 -8.38 11.67
CA ASP A 321 -4.74 -7.37 11.78
C ASP A 321 -4.58 -6.59 10.48
N ILE A 322 -4.18 -5.31 10.56
CA ILE A 322 -3.73 -4.53 9.41
C ILE A 322 -2.29 -4.94 9.13
N THR A 323 -2.03 -5.59 8.00
CA THR A 323 -0.68 -6.05 7.68
C THR A 323 0.09 -5.00 6.91
N VAL A 324 1.36 -4.81 7.28
CA VAL A 324 2.28 -3.85 6.66
C VAL A 324 3.59 -4.56 6.31
N THR A 325 3.93 -4.54 5.03
CA THR A 325 5.10 -5.23 4.49
C THR A 325 5.90 -4.28 3.60
N ALA A 326 7.23 -4.34 3.64
CA ALA A 326 8.08 -3.73 2.62
C ALA A 326 8.23 -4.68 1.43
N ALA A 327 7.87 -4.20 0.23
CA ALA A 327 7.95 -4.96 -1.00
C ALA A 327 8.82 -4.24 -2.03
N THR A 328 9.51 -5.00 -2.88
CA THR A 328 10.38 -4.47 -3.95
C THR A 328 10.14 -5.21 -5.25
N GLY A 329 10.70 -4.68 -6.34
CA GLY A 329 10.78 -5.38 -7.63
C GLY A 329 11.87 -6.45 -7.70
N ASP A 330 12.70 -6.59 -6.66
CA ASP A 330 13.78 -7.59 -6.65
C ASP A 330 13.21 -9.01 -6.59
N ARG A 331 13.41 -9.75 -7.66
CA ARG A 331 13.00 -11.16 -7.82
C ARG A 331 14.16 -12.13 -7.68
N THR A 332 15.30 -11.64 -7.19
CA THR A 332 16.47 -12.49 -6.95
C THR A 332 16.16 -13.50 -5.86
N TYR A 333 16.31 -14.78 -6.17
CA TYR A 333 16.18 -15.84 -5.18
C TYR A 333 17.32 -15.78 -4.18
N LYS A 334 17.03 -15.69 -2.89
CA LYS A 334 18.01 -15.58 -1.80
C LYS A 334 17.99 -16.78 -0.86
N GLY A 335 17.60 -17.94 -1.36
CA GLY A 335 17.54 -19.17 -0.60
C GLY A 335 18.79 -20.05 -0.74
N SER A 336 18.79 -21.21 -0.10
CA SER A 336 19.92 -22.15 -0.10
C SER A 336 20.27 -22.76 -1.47
N ALA A 337 19.38 -22.65 -2.46
CA ALA A 337 19.67 -23.09 -3.83
C ALA A 337 20.64 -22.16 -4.57
N ASP A 338 20.78 -20.89 -4.15
CA ASP A 338 21.70 -19.94 -4.76
C ASP A 338 23.11 -20.47 -4.80
N ASN A 339 23.61 -20.99 -3.68
CA ASN A 339 24.97 -21.48 -3.59
C ASN A 339 25.26 -22.63 -4.55
N ARG A 340 24.28 -23.50 -4.84
CA ARG A 340 24.45 -24.60 -5.79
C ARG A 340 24.44 -24.13 -7.24
N LEU A 341 23.51 -23.25 -7.59
CA LEU A 341 23.45 -22.67 -8.94
C LEU A 341 24.67 -21.77 -9.20
N GLU A 342 25.03 -20.94 -8.23
CA GLU A 342 26.21 -20.09 -8.29
C GLU A 342 27.48 -20.91 -8.47
N LEU A 343 27.66 -21.97 -7.66
CA LEU A 343 28.81 -22.85 -7.76
C LEU A 343 28.87 -23.52 -9.14
N PHE A 344 27.74 -24.05 -9.63
CA PHE A 344 27.65 -24.67 -10.95
C PHE A 344 28.09 -23.70 -12.06
N VAL A 345 27.59 -22.47 -12.03
CA VAL A 345 27.96 -21.45 -13.03
C VAL A 345 29.43 -21.04 -12.91
N ARG A 346 29.97 -20.91 -11.72
CA ARG A 346 31.36 -20.47 -11.47
C ARG A 346 32.41 -21.55 -11.75
N THR A 347 32.04 -22.83 -11.60
CA THR A 347 32.97 -23.92 -11.85
C THR A 347 33.04 -24.37 -13.33
N GLY A 348 32.12 -23.81 -14.14
CA GLY A 348 31.96 -24.17 -15.55
C GLY A 348 31.19 -25.49 -15.71
N PHE A 349 30.68 -25.70 -16.91
CA PHE A 349 29.98 -26.93 -17.28
C PHE A 349 30.97 -28.04 -17.56
#